data_02d2b5a15fdc327ba2c74d7d0efcaa7d
#
_entry.id   02d2b5a15fdc327ba2c74d7d0efcaa7d
#
_cell.length_a   1.000
_cell.length_b   1.000
_cell.length_c   1.000
_cell.angle_alpha   90.00
_cell.angle_beta   90.00
_cell.angle_gamma   90.00
#
_symmetry.space_group_name_H-M   'P 1'
#
loop_
_entity.id
_entity.type
_entity.pdbx_description
1 polymer ?
#
loop_
_entity_poly.entity_id
_entity_poly.type
_entity_poly.pdbx_seq_one_letter_code
_entity_poly.pdbx_strand_id
1 'polypeptide(L)'
;MKIIRLGGGERLKICARAIEEQSYGRALPCESLIILPIPTTRDGVTICGCGSPLRDLFPLVYRGVAVAGYGIPQAVKDHMSSLGAGVYDAAEDEDFLMENARITAHGALGRIMTETDRDISELSVGVIGYGRIGSNLSELLLFLGARVRIFSGSENKIIELAAQGADACGVDSGSFSDLDILVNTAPKKILSEKRESELLSSGIRIIELASGKNFSSDEVIVMSSIPDRMYPISSGRMYAKYIIRAIEAMG
;
A
#
# COMPACT_ATOMS: atom_id res chain seq x y z
N MET A 1 -23.31 14.43 11.97
CA MET A 1 -22.72 13.08 11.87
C MET A 1 -21.69 12.88 12.98
N LYS A 2 -21.69 11.73 13.65
CA LYS A 2 -20.70 11.37 14.68
C LYS A 2 -19.58 10.52 14.02
N ILE A 3 -18.32 10.88 14.24
CA ILE A 3 -17.17 10.10 13.75
C ILE A 3 -16.55 9.30 14.91
N ILE A 4 -16.40 8.00 14.72
CA ILE A 4 -15.80 7.05 15.66
C ILE A 4 -14.56 6.46 14.99
N ARG A 5 -13.38 6.67 15.58
CA ARG A 5 -12.14 6.05 15.13
C ARG A 5 -11.79 4.88 16.04
N LEU A 6 -11.45 3.75 15.45
CA LEU A 6 -10.98 2.58 16.18
C LEU A 6 -9.58 2.19 15.69
N GLY A 7 -8.62 2.19 16.58
CA GLY A 7 -7.21 1.92 16.27
C GLY A 7 -6.54 3.03 15.45
N GLY A 8 -5.50 2.63 14.73
CA GLY A 8 -4.81 3.47 13.74
C GLY A 8 -3.86 4.52 14.30
N GLY A 9 -2.98 4.99 13.39
CA GLY A 9 -1.97 6.00 13.63
C GLY A 9 -2.40 7.42 13.24
N GLU A 10 -1.42 8.24 12.90
CA GLU A 10 -1.62 9.66 12.55
C GLU A 10 -2.46 9.83 11.27
N ARG A 11 -2.29 8.94 10.27
CA ARG A 11 -3.12 8.89 9.05
C ARG A 11 -4.61 8.88 9.36
N LEU A 12 -5.03 8.04 10.32
CA LEU A 12 -6.44 7.90 10.67
C LEU A 12 -7.01 9.13 11.40
N LYS A 13 -6.19 9.78 12.23
CA LYS A 13 -6.56 11.05 12.88
C LYS A 13 -6.77 12.16 11.84
N ILE A 14 -5.86 12.26 10.88
CA ILE A 14 -5.95 13.24 9.79
C ILE A 14 -7.15 12.93 8.89
N CYS A 15 -7.41 11.65 8.59
CA CYS A 15 -8.58 11.24 7.84
C CYS A 15 -9.88 11.71 8.50
N ALA A 16 -10.06 11.43 9.79
CA ALA A 16 -11.25 11.87 10.52
C ALA A 16 -11.42 13.39 10.52
N ARG A 17 -10.36 14.14 10.80
CA ARG A 17 -10.37 15.61 10.74
C ARG A 17 -10.72 16.12 9.35
N ALA A 18 -10.14 15.55 8.31
CA ALA A 18 -10.43 15.94 6.93
C ALA A 18 -11.90 15.68 6.54
N ILE A 19 -12.52 14.61 7.07
CA ILE A 19 -13.95 14.34 6.87
C ILE A 19 -14.79 15.39 7.62
N GLU A 20 -14.45 15.71 8.88
CA GLU A 20 -15.13 16.76 9.65
C GLU A 20 -15.09 18.11 8.93
N GLU A 21 -13.92 18.52 8.43
CA GLU A 21 -13.71 19.76 7.70
C GLU A 21 -14.51 19.80 6.39
N GLN A 22 -14.49 18.71 5.61
CA GLN A 22 -15.18 18.65 4.30
C GLN A 22 -16.70 18.45 4.42
N SER A 23 -17.18 17.89 5.52
CA SER A 23 -18.60 17.75 5.80
C SER A 23 -19.19 18.94 6.56
N TYR A 24 -18.39 19.98 6.87
CA TYR A 24 -18.90 21.18 7.52
C TYR A 24 -19.93 21.90 6.63
N GLY A 25 -21.15 22.01 7.12
CA GLY A 25 -22.28 22.59 6.35
C GLY A 25 -22.89 21.64 5.30
N ARG A 26 -22.44 20.40 5.19
CA ARG A 26 -22.96 19.37 4.27
C ARG A 26 -23.36 18.12 5.04
N ALA A 27 -24.60 17.68 4.84
CA ALA A 27 -25.07 16.41 5.43
C ALA A 27 -24.59 15.23 4.58
N LEU A 28 -23.76 14.35 5.15
CA LEU A 28 -23.50 13.03 4.58
C LEU A 28 -24.69 12.11 4.91
N PRO A 29 -25.02 11.14 4.03
CA PRO A 29 -26.19 10.26 4.19
C PRO A 29 -25.95 9.15 5.24
N CYS A 30 -25.35 9.50 6.37
CA CYS A 30 -25.20 8.62 7.53
C CYS A 30 -25.25 9.42 8.84
N GLU A 31 -25.77 8.79 9.89
CA GLU A 31 -25.84 9.38 11.25
C GLU A 31 -24.48 9.31 11.94
N SER A 32 -23.77 8.20 11.75
CA SER A 32 -22.45 7.94 12.33
C SER A 32 -21.53 7.27 11.33
N LEU A 33 -20.26 7.57 11.42
CA LEU A 33 -19.19 6.97 10.62
C LEU A 33 -18.15 6.32 11.52
N ILE A 34 -17.92 5.02 11.34
CA ILE A 34 -16.83 4.29 11.98
C ILE A 34 -15.68 4.19 10.99
N ILE A 35 -14.49 4.67 11.36
CA ILE A 35 -13.30 4.61 10.54
C ILE A 35 -12.30 3.64 11.16
N LEU A 36 -11.92 2.64 10.37
CA LEU A 36 -10.97 1.58 10.72
C LEU A 36 -9.59 1.83 10.10
N PRO A 37 -8.52 1.25 10.68
CA PRO A 37 -7.15 1.44 10.18
C PRO A 37 -6.90 0.72 8.85
N ILE A 38 -5.76 1.04 8.24
CA ILE A 38 -5.24 0.42 7.03
C ILE A 38 -3.90 -0.31 7.35
N PRO A 39 -3.86 -1.64 7.30
CA PRO A 39 -5.00 -2.55 7.14
C PRO A 39 -5.92 -2.54 8.36
N THR A 40 -7.19 -2.92 8.16
CA THR A 40 -8.15 -3.06 9.27
C THR A 40 -7.71 -4.16 10.22
N THR A 41 -7.27 -5.28 9.68
CA THR A 41 -6.79 -6.45 10.42
C THR A 41 -5.61 -7.11 9.71
N ARG A 42 -4.79 -7.85 10.46
CA ARG A 42 -3.71 -8.69 9.91
C ARG A 42 -3.94 -10.17 10.15
N ASP A 43 -4.72 -10.52 11.15
CA ASP A 43 -5.04 -11.88 11.59
C ASP A 43 -6.48 -12.30 11.25
N GLY A 44 -7.26 -11.38 10.66
CA GLY A 44 -8.68 -11.59 10.35
C GLY A 44 -9.60 -11.47 11.57
N VAL A 45 -9.08 -11.21 12.76
CA VAL A 45 -9.82 -11.26 14.04
C VAL A 45 -9.75 -9.94 14.79
N THR A 46 -8.56 -9.32 14.87
CA THR A 46 -8.33 -8.13 15.68
C THR A 46 -8.15 -6.87 14.84
N ILE A 47 -8.61 -5.73 15.35
CA ILE A 47 -8.44 -4.42 14.72
C ILE A 47 -7.00 -3.94 14.96
N CYS A 48 -6.30 -3.60 13.88
CA CYS A 48 -4.95 -3.08 13.95
C CYS A 48 -4.85 -1.81 14.81
N GLY A 49 -3.86 -1.78 15.70
CA GLY A 49 -3.54 -0.61 16.52
C GLY A 49 -4.40 -0.41 17.78
N CYS A 50 -5.46 -1.20 18.00
CA CYS A 50 -6.14 -1.25 19.31
C CYS A 50 -6.25 -2.65 19.90
N GLY A 51 -6.06 -3.71 19.08
CA GLY A 51 -6.14 -5.09 19.53
C GLY A 51 -7.54 -5.59 19.91
N SER A 52 -8.57 -4.74 19.75
CA SER A 52 -9.97 -5.14 19.99
C SER A 52 -10.42 -6.12 18.91
N PRO A 53 -11.20 -7.17 19.25
CA PRO A 53 -11.79 -8.04 18.26
C PRO A 53 -12.72 -7.30 17.30
N LEU A 54 -12.74 -7.70 16.02
CA LEU A 54 -13.65 -7.14 15.02
C LEU A 54 -15.13 -7.26 15.41
N ARG A 55 -15.50 -8.33 16.15
CA ARG A 55 -16.87 -8.51 16.65
C ARG A 55 -17.33 -7.41 17.61
N ASP A 56 -16.41 -6.68 18.26
CA ASP A 56 -16.74 -5.58 19.16
C ASP A 56 -17.28 -4.36 18.39
N LEU A 57 -17.21 -4.37 17.04
CA LEU A 57 -17.90 -3.42 16.18
C LEU A 57 -19.41 -3.61 16.15
N PHE A 58 -19.88 -4.84 16.27
CA PHE A 58 -21.28 -5.18 16.02
C PHE A 58 -22.29 -4.39 16.88
N PRO A 59 -22.05 -4.17 18.18
CA PRO A 59 -22.94 -3.33 18.99
C PRO A 59 -22.98 -1.84 18.59
N LEU A 60 -22.00 -1.38 17.79
CA LEU A 60 -21.92 -0.01 17.30
C LEU A 60 -22.56 0.16 15.92
N VAL A 61 -22.94 -0.94 15.28
CA VAL A 61 -23.42 -0.99 13.90
C VAL A 61 -24.94 -1.17 13.87
N TYR A 62 -25.61 -0.28 13.18
CA TYR A 62 -27.06 -0.29 12.98
C TYR A 62 -27.40 0.49 11.69
N ARG A 63 -28.68 0.48 11.30
CA ARG A 63 -29.14 1.24 10.13
C ARG A 63 -28.87 2.73 10.31
N GLY A 64 -28.18 3.34 9.34
CA GLY A 64 -27.72 4.75 9.40
C GLY A 64 -26.27 4.91 9.80
N VAL A 65 -25.56 3.82 10.13
CA VAL A 65 -24.10 3.82 10.34
C VAL A 65 -23.39 3.49 9.03
N ALA A 66 -22.32 4.21 8.73
CA ALA A 66 -21.35 3.82 7.72
C ALA A 66 -20.07 3.31 8.39
N VAL A 67 -19.47 2.25 7.84
CA VAL A 67 -18.18 1.70 8.29
C VAL A 67 -17.21 1.73 7.14
N ALA A 68 -16.05 2.35 7.34
CA ALA A 68 -14.96 2.42 6.36
C ALA A 68 -13.72 1.70 6.88
N GLY A 69 -13.11 0.85 6.06
CA GLY A 69 -11.92 0.08 6.41
C GLY A 69 -11.08 -0.31 5.20
N TYR A 70 -10.13 -1.21 5.40
CA TYR A 70 -9.27 -1.77 4.37
C TYR A 70 -9.00 -3.25 4.64
N GLY A 71 -9.46 -4.13 3.75
CA GLY A 71 -9.34 -5.56 3.91
C GLY A 71 -10.20 -6.07 5.08
N ILE A 72 -11.45 -5.66 5.13
CA ILE A 72 -12.42 -6.15 6.10
C ILE A 72 -12.82 -7.58 5.71
N PRO A 73 -12.72 -8.58 6.61
CA PRO A 73 -13.14 -9.94 6.30
C PRO A 73 -14.58 -10.01 5.79
N GLN A 74 -14.85 -10.81 4.74
CA GLN A 74 -16.16 -10.88 4.09
C GLN A 74 -17.29 -11.17 5.07
N ALA A 75 -17.12 -12.14 5.97
CA ALA A 75 -18.12 -12.47 6.99
C ALA A 75 -18.45 -11.28 7.92
N VAL A 76 -17.48 -10.40 8.18
CA VAL A 76 -17.69 -9.18 8.99
C VAL A 76 -18.48 -8.15 8.18
N LYS A 77 -18.15 -7.97 6.89
CA LYS A 77 -18.89 -7.09 5.98
C LYS A 77 -20.36 -7.54 5.86
N ASP A 78 -20.57 -8.83 5.61
CA ASP A 78 -21.91 -9.40 5.44
C ASP A 78 -22.74 -9.20 6.71
N HIS A 79 -22.15 -9.43 7.89
CA HIS A 79 -22.84 -9.22 9.16
C HIS A 79 -23.21 -7.75 9.38
N MET A 80 -22.27 -6.80 9.16
CA MET A 80 -22.55 -5.37 9.29
C MET A 80 -23.64 -4.91 8.32
N SER A 81 -23.60 -5.40 7.09
CA SER A 81 -24.62 -5.11 6.07
C SER A 81 -25.99 -5.69 6.45
N SER A 82 -26.05 -6.87 7.08
CA SER A 82 -27.30 -7.44 7.58
C SER A 82 -27.94 -6.61 8.70
N LEU A 83 -27.14 -5.84 9.43
CA LEU A 83 -27.60 -4.87 10.43
C LEU A 83 -28.03 -3.52 9.80
N GLY A 84 -27.95 -3.39 8.49
CA GLY A 84 -28.36 -2.20 7.74
C GLY A 84 -27.31 -1.11 7.64
N ALA A 85 -26.03 -1.40 7.96
CA ALA A 85 -24.94 -0.45 7.80
C ALA A 85 -24.43 -0.40 6.35
N GLY A 86 -24.01 0.79 5.92
CA GLY A 86 -23.18 0.95 4.72
C GLY A 86 -21.73 0.56 5.01
N VAL A 87 -21.12 -0.28 4.17
CA VAL A 87 -19.72 -0.71 4.37
C VAL A 87 -18.88 -0.33 3.16
N TYR A 88 -17.81 0.42 3.39
CA TYR A 88 -16.78 0.74 2.42
C TYR A 88 -15.48 0.02 2.75
N ASP A 89 -15.04 -0.86 1.88
CA ASP A 89 -13.73 -1.50 1.95
C ASP A 89 -12.79 -0.93 0.90
N ALA A 90 -11.85 -0.10 1.30
CA ALA A 90 -10.90 0.54 0.41
C ALA A 90 -9.95 -0.46 -0.29
N ALA A 91 -9.89 -1.73 0.15
CA ALA A 91 -9.16 -2.79 -0.54
C ALA A 91 -9.86 -3.25 -1.83
N GLU A 92 -11.13 -2.91 -2.01
CA GLU A 92 -11.94 -3.21 -3.20
C GLU A 92 -12.08 -2.01 -4.15
N ASP A 93 -11.53 -0.83 -3.76
CA ASP A 93 -11.58 0.41 -4.54
C ASP A 93 -10.28 0.58 -5.33
N GLU A 94 -10.32 0.30 -6.64
CA GLU A 94 -9.13 0.35 -7.49
C GLU A 94 -8.50 1.76 -7.56
N ASP A 95 -9.30 2.82 -7.58
CA ASP A 95 -8.79 4.19 -7.60
C ASP A 95 -8.03 4.51 -6.31
N PHE A 96 -8.58 4.07 -5.15
CA PHE A 96 -7.89 4.18 -3.87
C PHE A 96 -6.58 3.39 -3.87
N LEU A 97 -6.60 2.16 -4.37
CA LEU A 97 -5.42 1.30 -4.43
C LEU A 97 -4.31 1.91 -5.31
N MET A 98 -4.67 2.49 -6.45
CA MET A 98 -3.73 3.17 -7.34
C MET A 98 -3.13 4.43 -6.69
N GLU A 99 -3.93 5.29 -6.07
CA GLU A 99 -3.43 6.50 -5.40
C GLU A 99 -2.58 6.17 -4.18
N ASN A 100 -2.95 5.13 -3.41
CA ASN A 100 -2.15 4.64 -2.28
C ASN A 100 -0.81 4.03 -2.72
N ALA A 101 -0.79 3.32 -3.86
CA ALA A 101 0.43 2.78 -4.44
C ALA A 101 1.38 3.88 -4.93
N ARG A 102 0.84 4.95 -5.52
CA ARG A 102 1.62 6.13 -5.93
C ARG A 102 2.30 6.78 -4.73
N ILE A 103 1.58 6.99 -3.62
CA ILE A 103 2.17 7.53 -2.38
C ILE A 103 3.26 6.59 -1.84
N THR A 104 3.06 5.28 -1.94
CA THR A 104 4.05 4.28 -1.53
C THR A 104 5.31 4.36 -2.41
N ALA A 105 5.15 4.49 -3.73
CA ALA A 105 6.27 4.65 -4.67
C ALA A 105 7.08 5.93 -4.40
N HIS A 106 6.42 7.05 -4.06
CA HIS A 106 7.12 8.28 -3.66
C HIS A 106 7.96 8.07 -2.40
N GLY A 107 7.48 7.32 -1.43
CA GLY A 107 8.25 7.02 -0.22
C GLY A 107 9.43 6.09 -0.50
N ALA A 108 9.26 5.12 -1.41
CA ALA A 108 10.34 4.26 -1.86
C ALA A 108 11.43 5.06 -2.59
N LEU A 109 11.04 5.97 -3.48
CA LEU A 109 11.97 6.89 -4.16
C LEU A 109 12.73 7.74 -3.14
N GLY A 110 12.05 8.33 -2.16
CA GLY A 110 12.69 9.09 -1.09
C GLY A 110 13.72 8.26 -0.32
N ARG A 111 13.44 6.97 -0.07
CA ARG A 111 14.40 6.07 0.55
C ARG A 111 15.59 5.77 -0.36
N ILE A 112 15.38 5.50 -1.64
CA ILE A 112 16.46 5.30 -2.61
C ILE A 112 17.43 6.49 -2.57
N MET A 113 16.90 7.73 -2.60
CA MET A 113 17.71 8.95 -2.55
C MET A 113 18.52 9.10 -1.26
N THR A 114 18.09 8.51 -0.15
CA THR A 114 18.84 8.54 1.12
C THR A 114 19.83 7.41 1.30
N GLU A 115 19.77 6.39 0.44
CA GLU A 115 20.69 5.24 0.46
C GLU A 115 21.89 5.38 -0.46
N THR A 116 22.03 6.51 -1.13
CA THR A 116 23.13 6.79 -2.06
C THR A 116 23.61 8.23 -1.90
N ASP A 117 24.85 8.48 -2.23
CA ASP A 117 25.49 9.79 -2.39
C ASP A 117 25.61 10.23 -3.86
N ARG A 118 25.01 9.43 -4.79
CA ARG A 118 25.01 9.67 -6.24
C ARG A 118 23.67 10.25 -6.67
N ASP A 119 23.71 10.98 -7.79
CA ASP A 119 22.49 11.45 -8.46
C ASP A 119 21.65 10.26 -8.97
N ILE A 120 20.35 10.39 -8.92
CA ILE A 120 19.40 9.35 -9.36
C ILE A 120 19.66 8.93 -10.82
N SER A 121 20.02 9.86 -11.69
CA SER A 121 20.29 9.61 -13.11
C SER A 121 21.51 8.73 -13.35
N GLU A 122 22.38 8.59 -12.39
CA GLU A 122 23.56 7.73 -12.45
C GLU A 122 23.29 6.30 -11.93
N LEU A 123 22.14 6.07 -11.29
CA LEU A 123 21.84 4.80 -10.67
C LEU A 123 21.30 3.76 -11.66
N SER A 124 21.62 2.49 -11.36
CA SER A 124 20.96 1.32 -11.90
C SER A 124 20.08 0.70 -10.81
N VAL A 125 18.78 0.74 -11.00
CA VAL A 125 17.81 0.28 -10.00
C VAL A 125 17.03 -0.93 -10.52
N GLY A 126 17.11 -2.04 -9.79
CA GLY A 126 16.25 -3.20 -10.02
C GLY A 126 14.92 -3.05 -9.29
N VAL A 127 13.83 -3.39 -9.95
CA VAL A 127 12.49 -3.43 -9.35
C VAL A 127 11.92 -4.83 -9.51
N ILE A 128 11.75 -5.54 -8.39
CA ILE A 128 11.10 -6.84 -8.38
C ILE A 128 9.58 -6.63 -8.26
N GLY A 129 8.84 -7.13 -9.26
CA GLY A 129 7.39 -6.96 -9.39
C GLY A 129 7.00 -5.70 -10.15
N TYR A 130 5.99 -5.84 -11.02
CA TYR A 130 5.42 -4.74 -11.82
C TYR A 130 3.91 -4.62 -11.59
N GLY A 131 3.55 -4.63 -10.30
CA GLY A 131 2.20 -4.30 -9.84
C GLY A 131 2.03 -2.78 -9.68
N ARG A 132 0.96 -2.34 -9.00
CA ARG A 132 0.65 -0.92 -8.78
C ARG A 132 1.83 -0.11 -8.22
N ILE A 133 2.57 -0.64 -7.23
CA ILE A 133 3.72 0.06 -6.63
C ILE A 133 4.92 0.02 -7.58
N GLY A 134 5.24 -1.17 -8.10
CA GLY A 134 6.42 -1.35 -8.96
C GLY A 134 6.36 -0.55 -10.26
N SER A 135 5.20 -0.46 -10.91
CA SER A 135 5.01 0.36 -12.11
C SER A 135 5.21 1.85 -11.81
N ASN A 136 4.52 2.38 -10.78
CA ASN A 136 4.68 3.78 -10.37
C ASN A 136 6.14 4.13 -10.01
N LEU A 137 6.82 3.25 -9.27
CA LEU A 137 8.24 3.46 -8.91
C LEU A 137 9.14 3.43 -10.14
N SER A 138 8.95 2.46 -11.04
CA SER A 138 9.74 2.35 -12.28
C SER A 138 9.59 3.59 -13.16
N GLU A 139 8.35 4.07 -13.32
CA GLU A 139 8.07 5.30 -14.10
C GLU A 139 8.74 6.53 -13.48
N LEU A 140 8.69 6.69 -12.15
CA LEU A 140 9.35 7.79 -11.46
C LEU A 140 10.87 7.75 -11.63
N LEU A 141 11.49 6.57 -11.49
CA LEU A 141 12.93 6.38 -11.66
C LEU A 141 13.36 6.67 -13.08
N LEU A 142 12.64 6.16 -14.08
CA LEU A 142 12.91 6.43 -15.51
C LEU A 142 12.76 7.92 -15.82
N PHE A 143 11.72 8.57 -15.30
CA PHE A 143 11.52 10.02 -15.48
C PHE A 143 12.68 10.85 -14.91
N LEU A 144 13.30 10.39 -13.82
CA LEU A 144 14.47 11.02 -13.21
C LEU A 144 15.81 10.60 -13.87
N GLY A 145 15.77 9.80 -14.95
CA GLY A 145 16.94 9.42 -15.72
C GLY A 145 17.69 8.18 -15.23
N ALA A 146 17.20 7.48 -14.20
CA ALA A 146 17.80 6.23 -13.74
C ALA A 146 17.69 5.12 -14.79
N ARG A 147 18.65 4.18 -14.78
CA ARG A 147 18.51 2.90 -15.47
C ARG A 147 17.66 1.98 -14.61
N VAL A 148 16.55 1.48 -15.18
CA VAL A 148 15.62 0.62 -14.44
C VAL A 148 15.53 -0.74 -15.10
N ARG A 149 15.80 -1.80 -14.32
CA ARG A 149 15.56 -3.19 -14.72
C ARG A 149 14.42 -3.77 -13.92
N ILE A 150 13.41 -4.28 -14.62
CA ILE A 150 12.20 -4.87 -14.02
C ILE A 150 12.34 -6.39 -13.96
N PHE A 151 12.18 -6.96 -12.78
CA PHE A 151 12.19 -8.40 -12.57
C PHE A 151 10.76 -8.89 -12.34
N SER A 152 10.31 -9.83 -13.16
CA SER A 152 8.96 -10.40 -13.07
C SER A 152 9.01 -11.93 -13.01
N GLY A 153 8.11 -12.52 -12.23
CA GLY A 153 7.85 -13.96 -12.26
C GLY A 153 6.88 -14.38 -13.38
N SER A 154 6.34 -13.43 -14.15
CA SER A 154 5.39 -13.69 -15.24
C SER A 154 6.06 -13.46 -16.60
N GLU A 155 6.20 -14.49 -17.40
CA GLU A 155 6.77 -14.44 -18.74
C GLU A 155 5.97 -13.50 -19.66
N ASN A 156 4.63 -13.57 -19.60
CA ASN A 156 3.78 -12.68 -20.39
C ASN A 156 4.04 -11.20 -20.06
N LYS A 157 4.23 -10.88 -18.79
CA LYS A 157 4.53 -9.50 -18.38
C LYS A 157 5.92 -9.05 -18.86
N ILE A 158 6.91 -9.94 -18.89
CA ILE A 158 8.24 -9.65 -19.42
C ILE A 158 8.16 -9.32 -20.91
N ILE A 159 7.44 -10.13 -21.69
CA ILE A 159 7.24 -9.92 -23.13
C ILE A 159 6.53 -8.58 -23.38
N GLU A 160 5.47 -8.29 -22.63
CA GLU A 160 4.73 -7.02 -22.73
C GLU A 160 5.64 -5.80 -22.49
N LEU A 161 6.42 -5.84 -21.40
CA LEU A 161 7.33 -4.75 -21.03
C LEU A 161 8.47 -4.58 -22.03
N ALA A 162 9.03 -5.68 -22.51
CA ALA A 162 10.09 -5.64 -23.54
C ALA A 162 9.56 -5.06 -24.86
N ALA A 163 8.32 -5.37 -25.24
CA ALA A 163 7.68 -4.77 -26.42
C ALA A 163 7.45 -3.26 -26.30
N GLN A 164 7.38 -2.73 -25.06
CA GLN A 164 7.31 -1.31 -24.74
C GLN A 164 8.71 -0.65 -24.61
N GLY A 165 9.79 -1.43 -24.82
CA GLY A 165 11.17 -0.94 -24.72
C GLY A 165 11.74 -0.92 -23.30
N ALA A 166 11.07 -1.53 -22.32
CA ALA A 166 11.61 -1.62 -20.97
C ALA A 166 12.66 -2.74 -20.85
N ASP A 167 13.68 -2.53 -20.01
CA ASP A 167 14.61 -3.60 -19.61
C ASP A 167 13.90 -4.50 -18.58
N ALA A 168 13.34 -5.61 -19.06
CA ALA A 168 12.57 -6.55 -18.25
C ALA A 168 13.08 -7.99 -18.43
N CYS A 169 13.19 -8.71 -17.31
CA CYS A 169 13.68 -10.09 -17.31
C CYS A 169 13.05 -10.94 -16.21
N GLY A 170 13.28 -12.25 -16.31
CA GLY A 170 12.84 -13.19 -15.27
C GLY A 170 13.65 -13.04 -13.99
N VAL A 171 13.02 -13.26 -12.86
CA VAL A 171 13.67 -13.18 -11.53
C VAL A 171 14.81 -14.19 -11.41
N ASP A 172 14.65 -15.39 -12.00
CA ASP A 172 15.65 -16.45 -11.93
C ASP A 172 16.76 -16.33 -12.99
N SER A 173 16.50 -15.62 -14.09
CA SER A 173 17.42 -15.52 -15.25
C SER A 173 18.15 -14.18 -15.35
N GLY A 174 17.59 -13.09 -14.80
CA GLY A 174 18.18 -11.77 -14.89
C GLY A 174 19.43 -11.61 -14.04
N SER A 175 20.37 -10.77 -14.48
CA SER A 175 21.56 -10.43 -13.69
C SER A 175 21.28 -9.30 -12.71
N PHE A 176 21.87 -9.39 -11.52
CA PHE A 176 21.87 -8.32 -10.51
C PHE A 176 23.20 -7.55 -10.46
N SER A 177 24.23 -8.02 -11.16
CA SER A 177 25.63 -7.57 -10.96
C SER A 177 25.91 -6.10 -11.29
N ASP A 178 25.04 -5.47 -12.06
CA ASP A 178 25.16 -4.09 -12.51
C ASP A 178 24.15 -3.14 -11.82
N LEU A 179 23.50 -3.61 -10.77
CA LEU A 179 22.56 -2.83 -10.00
C LEU A 179 23.24 -2.18 -8.78
N ASP A 180 22.86 -0.94 -8.50
CA ASP A 180 23.24 -0.22 -7.27
C ASP A 180 22.25 -0.52 -6.14
N ILE A 181 20.95 -0.57 -6.48
CA ILE A 181 19.86 -0.77 -5.54
C ILE A 181 18.85 -1.75 -6.13
N LEU A 182 18.28 -2.61 -5.28
CA LEU A 182 17.15 -3.47 -5.63
C LEU A 182 15.96 -3.17 -4.73
N VAL A 183 14.78 -2.95 -5.33
CA VAL A 183 13.54 -2.71 -4.59
C VAL A 183 12.57 -3.85 -4.83
N ASN A 184 12.17 -4.55 -3.77
CA ASN A 184 11.14 -5.56 -3.87
C ASN A 184 9.74 -4.99 -3.59
N THR A 185 8.85 -5.13 -4.55
CA THR A 185 7.42 -4.76 -4.45
C THR A 185 6.48 -5.96 -4.52
N ALA A 186 7.02 -7.18 -4.78
CA ALA A 186 6.23 -8.39 -4.91
C ALA A 186 5.75 -8.89 -3.54
N PRO A 187 4.43 -9.14 -3.35
CA PRO A 187 3.88 -9.51 -2.04
C PRO A 187 4.23 -10.93 -1.60
N LYS A 188 4.64 -11.78 -2.54
CA LYS A 188 5.04 -13.17 -2.29
C LYS A 188 6.53 -13.34 -2.58
N LYS A 189 7.17 -14.26 -1.87
CA LYS A 189 8.56 -14.64 -2.15
C LYS A 189 8.63 -15.24 -3.55
N ILE A 190 9.37 -14.58 -4.44
CA ILE A 190 9.58 -15.00 -5.83
C ILE A 190 11.04 -15.33 -6.13
N LEU A 191 11.96 -15.00 -5.22
CA LEU A 191 13.37 -15.39 -5.29
C LEU A 191 13.55 -16.79 -4.69
N SER A 192 14.28 -17.66 -5.40
CA SER A 192 14.78 -18.89 -4.83
C SER A 192 15.85 -18.60 -3.76
N GLU A 193 16.09 -19.54 -2.85
CA GLU A 193 17.11 -19.38 -1.78
C GLU A 193 18.50 -19.11 -2.37
N LYS A 194 18.83 -19.78 -3.49
CA LYS A 194 20.10 -19.57 -4.21
C LYS A 194 20.22 -18.13 -4.69
N ARG A 195 19.17 -17.61 -5.33
CA ARG A 195 19.14 -16.23 -5.88
C ARG A 195 19.18 -15.19 -4.77
N GLU A 196 18.50 -15.43 -3.67
CA GLU A 196 18.55 -14.58 -2.48
C GLU A 196 19.98 -14.53 -1.93
N SER A 197 20.66 -15.69 -1.80
CA SER A 197 22.05 -15.77 -1.32
C SER A 197 23.03 -15.05 -2.26
N GLU A 198 22.90 -15.23 -3.58
CA GLU A 198 23.70 -14.52 -4.57
C GLU A 198 23.52 -12.99 -4.44
N LEU A 199 22.29 -12.54 -4.30
CA LEU A 199 21.94 -11.14 -4.16
C LEU A 199 22.49 -10.53 -2.86
N LEU A 200 22.32 -11.20 -1.72
CA LEU A 200 22.84 -10.75 -0.42
C LEU A 200 24.39 -10.68 -0.43
N SER A 201 25.04 -11.58 -1.17
CA SER A 201 26.50 -11.61 -1.30
C SER A 201 27.05 -10.55 -2.26
N SER A 202 26.22 -9.93 -3.09
CA SER A 202 26.66 -8.96 -4.10
C SER A 202 26.96 -7.57 -3.57
N GLY A 203 26.55 -7.26 -2.33
CA GLY A 203 26.70 -5.93 -1.72
C GLY A 203 25.69 -4.90 -2.24
N ILE A 204 24.70 -5.31 -3.05
CA ILE A 204 23.61 -4.45 -3.54
C ILE A 204 22.73 -4.05 -2.37
N ARG A 205 22.32 -2.79 -2.28
CA ARG A 205 21.34 -2.33 -1.28
C ARG A 205 19.96 -2.83 -1.64
N ILE A 206 19.30 -3.51 -0.69
CA ILE A 206 17.98 -4.10 -0.88
C ILE A 206 16.95 -3.34 -0.05
N ILE A 207 15.89 -2.86 -0.70
CA ILE A 207 14.74 -2.23 -0.07
C ILE A 207 13.53 -3.14 -0.25
N GLU A 208 12.93 -3.58 0.87
CA GLU A 208 11.73 -4.43 0.91
C GLU A 208 10.51 -3.56 1.20
N LEU A 209 9.59 -3.44 0.25
CA LEU A 209 8.33 -2.72 0.40
C LEU A 209 7.14 -3.65 0.65
N ALA A 210 7.29 -4.92 0.33
CA ALA A 210 6.21 -5.89 0.48
C ALA A 210 5.93 -6.19 1.95
N SER A 211 4.67 -6.50 2.26
CA SER A 211 4.24 -6.81 3.63
C SER A 211 4.70 -8.18 4.13
N GLY A 212 5.22 -9.04 3.24
CA GLY A 212 5.78 -10.36 3.56
C GLY A 212 7.25 -10.29 3.94
N LYS A 213 7.74 -11.28 4.70
CA LYS A 213 9.18 -11.50 4.87
C LYS A 213 9.70 -12.25 3.63
N ASN A 214 10.11 -11.51 2.60
CA ASN A 214 10.64 -12.10 1.37
C ASN A 214 12.15 -12.37 1.47
N PHE A 215 12.85 -11.70 2.37
CA PHE A 215 14.28 -11.84 2.64
C PHE A 215 14.53 -12.28 4.08
N SER A 216 15.60 -13.05 4.27
CA SER A 216 15.99 -13.61 5.58
C SER A 216 17.06 -12.78 6.30
N SER A 217 17.68 -11.81 5.62
CA SER A 217 18.78 -11.01 6.15
C SER A 217 18.32 -9.74 6.85
N ASP A 218 18.99 -9.39 7.95
CA ASP A 218 18.81 -8.12 8.66
C ASP A 218 19.44 -6.91 7.92
N GLU A 219 20.24 -7.16 6.88
CA GLU A 219 20.82 -6.11 6.03
C GLU A 219 19.79 -5.49 5.06
N VAL A 220 18.64 -6.13 4.91
CA VAL A 220 17.56 -5.65 4.05
C VAL A 220 16.80 -4.52 4.73
N ILE A 221 16.65 -3.41 4.03
CA ILE A 221 15.93 -2.24 4.51
C ILE A 221 14.43 -2.48 4.36
N VAL A 222 13.76 -2.82 5.45
CA VAL A 222 12.30 -3.07 5.43
C VAL A 222 11.53 -1.78 5.63
N MET A 223 10.68 -1.44 4.66
CA MET A 223 9.81 -0.27 4.69
C MET A 223 8.34 -0.69 4.73
N SER A 224 7.76 -0.73 5.89
CA SER A 224 6.33 -1.05 6.06
C SER A 224 5.49 0.21 6.30
N SER A 225 4.23 0.17 5.84
CA SER A 225 3.23 1.23 6.11
C SER A 225 3.70 2.64 5.68
N ILE A 226 4.37 2.73 4.54
CA ILE A 226 4.94 3.98 4.00
C ILE A 226 3.93 5.14 3.99
N PRO A 227 2.68 4.99 3.48
CA PRO A 227 1.72 6.09 3.47
C PRO A 227 1.39 6.64 4.87
N ASP A 228 1.34 5.78 5.89
CA ASP A 228 1.05 6.19 7.26
C ASP A 228 2.26 6.85 7.94
N ARG A 229 3.47 6.31 7.70
CA ARG A 229 4.70 6.73 8.37
C ARG A 229 5.35 7.97 7.76
N MET A 230 5.39 8.03 6.41
CA MET A 230 6.10 9.09 5.69
C MET A 230 5.17 10.21 5.23
N TYR A 231 3.93 9.88 4.89
CA TYR A 231 2.98 10.84 4.31
C TYR A 231 1.60 10.80 5.00
N PRO A 232 1.53 10.88 6.35
CA PRO A 232 0.26 10.74 7.07
C PRO A 232 -0.77 11.81 6.66
N ILE A 233 -0.33 13.02 6.32
CA ILE A 233 -1.22 14.11 5.89
C ILE A 233 -1.85 13.78 4.54
N SER A 234 -1.03 13.49 3.53
CA SER A 234 -1.52 13.20 2.17
C SER A 234 -2.36 11.95 2.14
N SER A 235 -1.90 10.87 2.78
CA SER A 235 -2.61 9.60 2.80
C SER A 235 -3.88 9.62 3.64
N GLY A 236 -3.92 10.42 4.71
CA GLY A 236 -5.12 10.64 5.52
C GLY A 236 -6.20 11.42 4.78
N ARG A 237 -5.81 12.51 4.09
CA ARG A 237 -6.72 13.28 3.23
C ARG A 237 -7.23 12.47 2.04
N MET A 238 -6.36 11.66 1.44
CA MET A 238 -6.75 10.74 0.38
C MET A 238 -7.81 9.74 0.90
N TYR A 239 -7.59 9.11 2.04
CA TYR A 239 -8.53 8.16 2.61
C TYR A 239 -9.89 8.83 2.90
N ALA A 240 -9.87 10.05 3.45
CA ALA A 240 -11.09 10.85 3.67
C ALA A 240 -11.87 11.09 2.38
N LYS A 241 -11.20 11.49 1.30
CA LYS A 241 -11.80 11.71 -0.04
C LYS A 241 -12.58 10.48 -0.52
N TYR A 242 -11.97 9.29 -0.41
CA TYR A 242 -12.58 8.06 -0.89
C TYR A 242 -13.73 7.59 0.01
N ILE A 243 -13.60 7.75 1.33
CA ILE A 243 -14.69 7.49 2.28
C ILE A 243 -15.90 8.37 1.98
N ILE A 244 -15.70 9.68 1.81
CA ILE A 244 -16.79 10.62 1.50
C ILE A 244 -17.47 10.21 0.19
N ARG A 245 -16.70 9.95 -0.87
CA ARG A 245 -17.21 9.50 -2.18
C ARG A 245 -18.08 8.24 -2.03
N ALA A 246 -17.60 7.26 -1.26
CA ALA A 246 -18.31 6.00 -1.04
C ALA A 246 -19.62 6.20 -0.27
N ILE A 247 -19.59 7.00 0.81
CA ILE A 247 -20.80 7.28 1.62
C ILE A 247 -21.86 8.01 0.79
N GLU A 248 -21.47 8.97 -0.04
CA GLU A 248 -22.39 9.69 -0.93
C GLU A 248 -23.04 8.78 -1.97
N ALA A 249 -22.32 7.75 -2.42
CA ALA A 249 -22.85 6.76 -3.35
C ALA A 249 -23.81 5.75 -2.71
N MET A 250 -23.83 5.66 -1.38
CA MET A 250 -24.73 4.76 -0.62
C MET A 250 -26.08 5.40 -0.30
N GLY A 251 -26.21 6.70 -0.39
CA GLY A 251 -27.45 7.47 -0.08
C GLY A 251 -28.23 7.81 -1.29
#